data_bec8547f818264d0bbe612d99179eb1e
#
_entry.id   bec8547f818264d0bbe612d99179eb1e
#
_cell.length_a   1.000
_cell.length_b   1.000
_cell.length_c   1.000
_cell.angle_alpha   90.00
_cell.angle_beta   90.00
_cell.angle_gamma   90.00
#
_symmetry.space_group_name_H-M   'P 1'
#
loop_
_entity.id
_entity.type
_entity.pdbx_description
1 polymer ?
#
loop_
_entity_poly.entity_id
_entity_poly.type
_entity_poly.pdbx_seq_one_letter_code
_entity_poly.pdbx_strand_id
1 'polypeptide(L)'
;MPAYRPPHIAASEITPRDIYISRRNFMGAAAGAGLAFAGADSAFAAPLSAKPSAFKLDETLTPKEAVTTYNNFYEFGVNKEDPAANSGDFKPTPWSVKVDGMVGKPKEFGLEELMKMSLEDRTYRMRCVEGWSMVIPWIGFPLSALLDQVEPLGSAKYVAFETVVRPEEMPGQKGFFQPLPWPYIEGLRLDEARHPLAILAVGLYGETLPNPNGAPIRLVVPWKYGFKSIKSIVKISLVEKQPETTWKNANAREYGFYSNVNPAVDHPRWSQATEQRIGEGGFFGANRRPTLPFNGYADQVASLYDGLDLKANY
;
A
#
# COMPACT_ATOMS: atom_id res chain seq x y z
N MET A 1 -15.22 -20.24 45.54
CA MET A 1 -14.76 -19.57 44.30
C MET A 1 -15.99 -19.16 43.52
N PRO A 2 -16.21 -17.91 43.17
CA PRO A 2 -17.34 -17.52 42.34
C PRO A 2 -17.21 -18.12 40.96
N ALA A 3 -18.26 -18.77 40.47
CA ALA A 3 -18.28 -19.34 39.13
C ALA A 3 -18.24 -18.21 38.08
N TYR A 4 -17.29 -18.29 37.13
CA TYR A 4 -17.20 -17.39 35.97
C TYR A 4 -18.49 -17.52 35.16
N ARG A 5 -19.22 -16.41 35.01
CA ARG A 5 -20.33 -16.29 34.04
C ARG A 5 -19.81 -15.55 32.81
N PRO A 6 -19.80 -16.19 31.62
CA PRO A 6 -19.42 -15.50 30.40
C PRO A 6 -20.39 -14.34 30.11
N PRO A 7 -19.94 -13.25 29.49
CA PRO A 7 -20.82 -12.15 29.11
C PRO A 7 -21.89 -12.63 28.14
N HIS A 8 -23.12 -12.10 28.31
CA HIS A 8 -24.24 -12.38 27.43
C HIS A 8 -24.00 -11.67 26.07
N ILE A 9 -23.78 -12.46 25.03
CA ILE A 9 -23.65 -11.94 23.65
C ILE A 9 -25.06 -11.85 23.07
N ALA A 10 -25.43 -10.66 22.56
CA ALA A 10 -26.76 -10.47 21.95
C ALA A 10 -26.89 -11.32 20.67
N ALA A 11 -28.08 -11.85 20.39
CA ALA A 11 -28.32 -12.68 19.21
C ALA A 11 -28.05 -11.98 17.88
N SER A 12 -28.09 -10.64 17.85
CA SER A 12 -27.72 -9.81 16.72
C SER A 12 -26.19 -9.75 16.43
N GLU A 13 -25.36 -10.17 17.39
CA GLU A 13 -23.90 -10.21 17.27
C GLU A 13 -23.39 -11.61 16.90
N ILE A 14 -24.28 -12.61 16.81
CA ILE A 14 -23.97 -13.97 16.42
C ILE A 14 -24.27 -14.13 14.93
N THR A 15 -23.24 -14.40 14.12
CA THR A 15 -23.43 -14.70 12.69
C THR A 15 -24.36 -15.90 12.53
N PRO A 16 -25.50 -15.79 11.83
CA PRO A 16 -26.41 -16.90 11.59
C PRO A 16 -25.71 -18.12 10.97
N ARG A 17 -26.11 -19.32 11.39
CA ARG A 17 -25.47 -20.58 10.98
C ARG A 17 -25.52 -20.84 9.48
N ASP A 18 -26.56 -20.38 8.81
CA ASP A 18 -26.75 -20.45 7.36
C ASP A 18 -25.74 -19.57 6.59
N ILE A 19 -25.39 -18.39 7.11
CA ILE A 19 -24.34 -17.55 6.53
C ILE A 19 -22.96 -18.20 6.72
N TYR A 20 -22.71 -18.85 7.87
CA TYR A 20 -21.47 -19.55 8.13
C TYR A 20 -21.31 -20.81 7.23
N ILE A 21 -22.40 -21.54 6.97
CA ILE A 21 -22.41 -22.74 6.12
C ILE A 21 -22.31 -22.34 4.64
N SER A 22 -22.88 -21.21 4.23
CA SER A 22 -22.81 -20.69 2.87
C SER A 22 -21.35 -20.40 2.45
N ARG A 23 -20.51 -19.88 3.34
CA ARG A 23 -19.06 -19.70 3.08
C ARG A 23 -18.33 -21.01 2.84
N ARG A 24 -18.72 -22.08 3.50
CA ARG A 24 -18.11 -23.41 3.33
C ARG A 24 -18.56 -24.09 2.03
N ASN A 25 -19.80 -23.87 1.62
CA ASN A 25 -20.33 -24.39 0.36
C ASN A 25 -19.83 -23.60 -0.87
N PHE A 26 -19.54 -22.31 -0.70
CA PHE A 26 -18.94 -21.50 -1.76
C PHE A 26 -17.51 -21.97 -2.09
N MET A 27 -16.74 -22.37 -1.10
CA MET A 27 -15.39 -22.96 -1.31
C MET A 27 -15.45 -24.35 -1.96
N GLY A 28 -16.53 -25.09 -1.78
CA GLY A 28 -16.73 -26.41 -2.41
C GLY A 28 -17.26 -26.34 -3.85
N ALA A 29 -18.00 -25.29 -4.19
CA ALA A 29 -18.53 -25.08 -5.55
C ALA A 29 -17.48 -24.53 -6.54
N ALA A 30 -16.45 -23.87 -6.04
CA ALA A 30 -15.34 -23.36 -6.87
C ALA A 30 -14.46 -24.48 -7.46
N ALA A 31 -14.51 -25.69 -6.91
CA ALA A 31 -13.78 -26.85 -7.44
C ALA A 31 -14.51 -27.55 -8.62
N GLY A 32 -15.77 -27.22 -8.89
CA GLY A 32 -16.61 -27.87 -9.92
C GLY A 32 -16.91 -27.06 -11.17
N ALA A 33 -16.59 -25.75 -11.19
CA ALA A 33 -16.93 -24.82 -12.28
C ALA A 33 -15.71 -24.44 -13.15
N GLY A 34 -14.72 -25.27 -13.23
CA GLY A 34 -13.47 -25.05 -13.96
C GLY A 34 -13.57 -25.14 -15.49
N LEU A 35 -14.69 -24.83 -16.15
CA LEU A 35 -14.78 -24.83 -17.62
C LEU A 35 -15.92 -23.94 -18.13
N ALA A 36 -15.92 -22.65 -17.87
CA ALA A 36 -16.74 -21.67 -18.65
C ALA A 36 -16.50 -20.20 -18.30
N PHE A 37 -15.27 -19.74 -18.02
CA PHE A 37 -14.92 -18.31 -18.03
C PHE A 37 -13.60 -18.07 -18.76
N ALA A 38 -13.55 -18.55 -20.02
CA ALA A 38 -12.65 -17.98 -21.00
C ALA A 38 -13.41 -16.84 -21.68
N GLY A 39 -13.20 -15.60 -21.24
CA GLY A 39 -13.78 -14.45 -21.92
C GLY A 39 -14.26 -13.31 -21.05
N ALA A 40 -13.63 -13.06 -19.92
CA ALA A 40 -13.62 -11.70 -19.36
C ALA A 40 -12.19 -11.19 -19.54
N ASP A 41 -11.97 -10.33 -20.52
CA ASP A 41 -10.73 -9.58 -20.66
C ASP A 41 -10.39 -8.97 -19.31
N SER A 42 -9.37 -9.54 -18.65
CA SER A 42 -8.65 -8.86 -17.57
C SER A 42 -7.86 -7.73 -18.26
N ALA A 43 -8.57 -6.65 -18.50
CA ALA A 43 -8.25 -5.63 -19.48
C ALA A 43 -6.97 -4.83 -19.22
N PHE A 44 -6.07 -5.19 -18.28
CA PHE A 44 -4.96 -4.28 -17.94
C PHE A 44 -3.66 -4.90 -17.39
N ALA A 45 -3.49 -6.19 -17.34
CA ALA A 45 -2.22 -6.79 -16.96
C ALA A 45 -1.36 -7.07 -18.21
N ALA A 46 -0.57 -6.08 -18.64
CA ALA A 46 0.39 -6.25 -19.74
C ALA A 46 1.77 -6.65 -19.20
N PRO A 47 2.48 -7.58 -19.86
CA PRO A 47 3.85 -7.94 -19.48
C PRO A 47 4.77 -6.72 -19.47
N LEU A 48 5.59 -6.60 -18.42
CA LEU A 48 6.59 -5.56 -18.27
C LEU A 48 8.00 -6.15 -18.28
N SER A 49 8.89 -5.57 -19.09
CA SER A 49 10.31 -5.85 -19.03
C SER A 49 10.99 -4.95 -18.01
N ALA A 50 11.71 -5.55 -17.06
CA ALA A 50 12.46 -4.84 -16.03
C ALA A 50 13.84 -5.48 -15.84
N LYS A 51 14.82 -4.67 -15.44
CA LYS A 51 16.15 -5.19 -15.13
C LYS A 51 16.15 -5.84 -13.75
N PRO A 52 16.88 -6.95 -13.55
CA PRO A 52 17.12 -7.47 -12.21
C PRO A 52 17.74 -6.41 -11.31
N SER A 53 17.26 -6.30 -10.08
CA SER A 53 17.81 -5.39 -9.06
C SER A 53 18.60 -6.15 -8.00
N ALA A 54 19.56 -5.48 -7.35
CA ALA A 54 20.22 -5.98 -6.16
C ALA A 54 19.27 -6.01 -4.93
N PHE A 55 18.13 -5.30 -4.98
CA PHE A 55 17.15 -5.25 -3.91
C PHE A 55 16.14 -6.41 -4.03
N LYS A 56 16.63 -7.63 -3.82
CA LYS A 56 15.82 -8.86 -3.80
C LYS A 56 15.95 -9.53 -2.43
N LEU A 57 14.82 -9.87 -1.84
CA LEU A 57 14.76 -10.70 -0.66
C LEU A 57 14.71 -12.18 -1.08
N ASP A 58 15.43 -13.02 -0.35
CA ASP A 58 15.32 -14.47 -0.46
C ASP A 58 14.25 -14.99 0.52
N GLU A 59 13.01 -14.55 0.28
CA GLU A 59 11.83 -14.98 1.02
C GLU A 59 10.75 -15.47 0.06
N THR A 60 9.92 -16.40 0.54
CA THR A 60 8.77 -16.89 -0.22
C THR A 60 7.86 -15.73 -0.60
N LEU A 61 7.57 -15.59 -1.89
CA LEU A 61 6.64 -14.58 -2.39
C LEU A 61 5.22 -14.90 -1.92
N THR A 62 4.50 -13.88 -1.53
CA THR A 62 3.05 -14.00 -1.30
C THR A 62 2.37 -14.36 -2.63
N PRO A 63 1.42 -15.30 -2.68
CA PRO A 63 0.71 -15.61 -3.91
C PRO A 63 0.07 -14.38 -4.56
N LYS A 64 0.18 -14.23 -5.90
CA LYS A 64 -0.35 -13.08 -6.64
C LYS A 64 -1.82 -12.83 -6.33
N GLU A 65 -2.64 -13.88 -6.27
CA GLU A 65 -4.05 -13.77 -5.92
C GLU A 65 -4.26 -13.08 -4.57
N ALA A 66 -3.53 -13.48 -3.53
CA ALA A 66 -3.63 -12.85 -2.22
C ALA A 66 -3.22 -11.37 -2.25
N VAL A 67 -2.17 -11.01 -3.03
CA VAL A 67 -1.72 -9.62 -3.19
C VAL A 67 -2.76 -8.78 -3.93
N THR A 68 -3.49 -9.34 -4.88
CA THR A 68 -4.45 -8.60 -5.70
C THR A 68 -5.85 -8.55 -5.12
N THR A 69 -6.19 -9.43 -4.16
CA THR A 69 -7.54 -9.51 -3.57
C THR A 69 -7.63 -9.07 -2.11
N TYR A 70 -6.49 -8.90 -1.43
CA TYR A 70 -6.44 -8.50 -0.02
C TYR A 70 -5.71 -7.16 0.13
N ASN A 71 -6.46 -6.05 0.05
CA ASN A 71 -5.89 -4.71 -0.03
C ASN A 71 -6.60 -3.71 0.88
N ASN A 72 -5.87 -2.69 1.32
CA ASN A 72 -6.42 -1.46 1.85
C ASN A 72 -6.32 -0.38 0.78
N PHE A 73 -7.43 -0.06 0.11
CA PHE A 73 -7.54 1.02 -0.86
C PHE A 73 -8.93 1.65 -0.73
N TYR A 74 -9.04 2.57 0.21
CA TYR A 74 -10.31 3.11 0.71
C TYR A 74 -11.12 3.85 -0.35
N GLU A 75 -10.49 4.29 -1.41
CA GLU A 75 -11.14 4.85 -2.60
C GLU A 75 -12.11 3.86 -3.27
N PHE A 76 -11.90 2.55 -3.06
CA PHE A 76 -12.78 1.48 -3.56
C PHE A 76 -13.63 0.82 -2.47
N GLY A 77 -13.37 1.12 -1.19
CA GLY A 77 -14.12 0.59 -0.06
C GLY A 77 -13.22 0.27 1.14
N VAL A 78 -13.83 -0.06 2.28
CA VAL A 78 -13.14 -0.19 3.57
C VAL A 78 -12.74 -1.63 3.92
N ASN A 79 -13.34 -2.64 3.26
CA ASN A 79 -12.98 -4.04 3.48
C ASN A 79 -11.80 -4.43 2.58
N LYS A 80 -11.11 -5.52 2.92
CA LYS A 80 -9.91 -5.97 2.19
C LYS A 80 -10.23 -6.45 0.76
N GLU A 81 -11.42 -6.95 0.56
CA GLU A 81 -11.91 -7.48 -0.72
C GLU A 81 -12.51 -6.40 -1.62
N ASP A 82 -12.93 -5.27 -1.04
CA ASP A 82 -13.59 -4.18 -1.78
C ASP A 82 -12.77 -3.65 -2.96
N PRO A 83 -11.44 -3.43 -2.85
CA PRO A 83 -10.67 -2.95 -3.99
C PRO A 83 -10.69 -3.90 -5.19
N ALA A 84 -10.62 -5.20 -4.97
CA ALA A 84 -10.70 -6.19 -6.03
C ALA A 84 -12.10 -6.25 -6.65
N ALA A 85 -13.15 -6.12 -5.83
CA ALA A 85 -14.53 -6.19 -6.28
C ALA A 85 -15.00 -4.92 -7.01
N ASN A 86 -14.51 -3.74 -6.58
CA ASN A 86 -15.09 -2.45 -6.97
C ASN A 86 -14.21 -1.63 -7.93
N SER A 87 -13.00 -2.10 -8.28
CA SER A 87 -12.09 -1.32 -9.14
C SER A 87 -12.18 -1.65 -10.63
N GLY A 88 -13.14 -2.48 -11.04
CA GLY A 88 -13.28 -2.91 -12.45
C GLY A 88 -13.51 -1.76 -13.42
N ASP A 89 -14.26 -0.75 -13.01
CA ASP A 89 -14.57 0.42 -13.85
C ASP A 89 -13.48 1.50 -13.85
N PHE A 90 -12.48 1.40 -13.00
CA PHE A 90 -11.38 2.36 -12.90
C PHE A 90 -10.49 2.31 -14.14
N LYS A 91 -10.27 3.46 -14.76
CA LYS A 91 -9.48 3.62 -15.99
C LYS A 91 -8.10 4.20 -15.67
N PRO A 92 -7.04 3.37 -15.61
CA PRO A 92 -5.69 3.83 -15.32
C PRO A 92 -5.01 4.53 -16.52
N THR A 93 -5.68 4.61 -17.67
CA THR A 93 -5.16 5.26 -18.88
C THR A 93 -6.28 6.05 -19.58
N PRO A 94 -5.99 7.26 -20.17
CA PRO A 94 -4.69 7.97 -20.10
C PRO A 94 -4.37 8.48 -18.69
N TRP A 95 -3.07 8.66 -18.38
CA TRP A 95 -2.62 9.10 -17.07
C TRP A 95 -1.42 10.03 -17.15
N SER A 96 -1.39 11.01 -16.25
CA SER A 96 -0.22 11.85 -16.03
C SER A 96 0.01 12.12 -14.55
N VAL A 97 1.26 12.42 -14.21
CA VAL A 97 1.69 12.83 -12.87
C VAL A 97 2.31 14.21 -12.97
N LYS A 98 1.69 15.18 -12.34
CA LYS A 98 2.23 16.54 -12.24
C LYS A 98 3.26 16.59 -11.11
N VAL A 99 4.45 17.12 -11.40
CA VAL A 99 5.49 17.37 -10.39
C VAL A 99 5.73 18.87 -10.32
N ASP A 100 5.50 19.47 -9.15
CA ASP A 100 5.55 20.92 -8.94
C ASP A 100 6.10 21.32 -7.54
N GLY A 101 5.89 22.59 -7.14
CA GLY A 101 6.33 23.13 -5.88
C GLY A 101 7.75 23.69 -5.95
N MET A 102 8.60 23.33 -4.97
CA MET A 102 9.98 23.82 -4.86
C MET A 102 10.93 23.07 -5.80
N VAL A 103 10.72 23.24 -7.09
CA VAL A 103 11.50 22.64 -8.18
C VAL A 103 11.91 23.70 -9.19
N GLY A 104 13.08 23.53 -9.80
CA GLY A 104 13.57 24.40 -10.87
C GLY A 104 12.86 24.18 -12.20
N LYS A 105 12.35 22.95 -12.43
CA LYS A 105 11.70 22.53 -13.68
C LYS A 105 10.41 21.78 -13.40
N PRO A 106 9.31 22.49 -13.05
CA PRO A 106 8.02 21.82 -12.90
C PRO A 106 7.60 21.14 -14.21
N LYS A 107 7.08 19.90 -14.11
CA LYS A 107 6.78 19.09 -15.29
C LYS A 107 5.58 18.18 -15.01
N GLU A 108 4.81 17.92 -16.05
CA GLU A 108 3.82 16.87 -16.10
C GLU A 108 4.34 15.70 -16.92
N PHE A 109 4.42 14.53 -16.29
CA PHE A 109 4.91 13.29 -16.89
C PHE A 109 3.74 12.43 -17.33
N GLY A 110 3.63 12.14 -18.61
CA GLY A 110 2.69 11.15 -19.11
C GLY A 110 3.11 9.74 -18.72
N LEU A 111 2.13 8.82 -18.58
CA LEU A 111 2.42 7.43 -18.20
C LEU A 111 3.43 6.76 -19.11
N GLU A 112 3.35 7.00 -20.43
CA GLU A 112 4.30 6.44 -21.41
C GLU A 112 5.74 6.91 -21.17
N GLU A 113 5.92 8.13 -20.70
CA GLU A 113 7.24 8.66 -20.35
C GLU A 113 7.75 7.99 -19.07
N LEU A 114 6.89 7.84 -18.06
CA LEU A 114 7.22 7.15 -16.81
C LEU A 114 7.57 5.67 -17.05
N MET A 115 6.90 5.01 -17.97
CA MET A 115 7.16 3.62 -18.36
C MET A 115 8.50 3.45 -19.13
N LYS A 116 9.10 4.53 -19.66
CA LYS A 116 10.42 4.51 -20.28
C LYS A 116 11.56 4.71 -19.29
N MET A 117 11.27 4.99 -18.03
CA MET A 117 12.28 5.02 -16.97
C MET A 117 12.97 3.66 -16.84
N SER A 118 14.17 3.63 -16.26
CA SER A 118 14.88 2.36 -16.05
C SER A 118 14.16 1.50 -15.03
N LEU A 119 13.25 0.66 -15.50
CA LEU A 119 12.45 -0.22 -14.63
C LEU A 119 13.34 -1.34 -14.05
N GLU A 120 13.14 -1.60 -12.76
CA GLU A 120 13.80 -2.64 -11.98
C GLU A 120 12.78 -3.58 -11.36
N ASP A 121 13.12 -4.88 -11.31
CA ASP A 121 12.39 -5.91 -10.59
C ASP A 121 12.94 -6.01 -9.16
N ARG A 122 12.12 -5.62 -8.17
CA ARG A 122 12.50 -5.53 -6.76
C ARG A 122 11.56 -6.32 -5.87
N THR A 123 12.09 -7.20 -5.06
CA THR A 123 11.28 -7.95 -4.09
C THR A 123 11.36 -7.29 -2.73
N TYR A 124 10.22 -6.83 -2.21
CA TYR A 124 10.13 -6.13 -0.93
C TYR A 124 9.12 -6.76 0.03
N ARG A 125 9.43 -6.71 1.32
CA ARG A 125 8.42 -6.87 2.37
C ARG A 125 7.48 -5.67 2.35
N MET A 126 6.21 -5.91 2.56
CA MET A 126 5.19 -4.91 2.86
C MET A 126 4.57 -5.23 4.21
N ARG A 127 4.43 -4.23 5.09
CA ARG A 127 3.87 -4.35 6.42
C ARG A 127 2.74 -3.35 6.62
N CYS A 128 1.55 -3.85 6.86
CA CYS A 128 0.40 -3.01 7.20
C CYS A 128 0.41 -2.67 8.71
N VAL A 129 -0.02 -1.46 9.04
CA VAL A 129 -0.22 -1.05 10.44
C VAL A 129 -1.18 -1.99 11.19
N GLU A 130 -2.09 -2.65 10.50
CA GLU A 130 -3.04 -3.63 11.05
C GLU A 130 -2.42 -4.99 11.44
N GLY A 131 -1.10 -5.14 11.38
CA GLY A 131 -0.43 -6.34 11.86
C GLY A 131 -0.35 -7.51 10.88
N TRP A 132 -0.48 -7.26 9.59
CA TRP A 132 -0.26 -8.26 8.54
C TRP A 132 0.82 -7.81 7.54
N SER A 133 1.40 -8.75 6.82
CA SER A 133 2.52 -8.50 5.90
C SER A 133 2.48 -9.40 4.68
N MET A 134 3.20 -8.98 3.64
CA MET A 134 3.39 -9.68 2.38
C MET A 134 4.83 -9.55 1.90
N VAL A 135 5.25 -10.40 0.97
CA VAL A 135 6.47 -10.26 0.16
C VAL A 135 6.05 -10.14 -1.28
N ILE A 136 6.35 -9.00 -1.90
CA ILE A 136 5.79 -8.64 -3.21
C ILE A 136 6.92 -8.29 -4.18
N PRO A 137 6.97 -8.91 -5.38
CA PRO A 137 7.89 -8.53 -6.45
C PRO A 137 7.29 -7.35 -7.23
N TRP A 138 7.85 -6.17 -7.00
CA TRP A 138 7.46 -4.92 -7.65
C TRP A 138 8.28 -4.66 -8.89
N ILE A 139 7.67 -4.04 -9.89
CA ILE A 139 8.38 -3.42 -11.01
C ILE A 139 8.20 -1.90 -10.91
N GLY A 140 9.31 -1.18 -10.91
CA GLY A 140 9.30 0.27 -10.79
C GLY A 140 10.68 0.88 -10.97
N PHE A 141 10.78 2.15 -10.68
CA PHE A 141 12.03 2.90 -10.77
C PHE A 141 12.25 3.74 -9.50
N PRO A 142 13.51 4.09 -9.14
CA PRO A 142 13.77 4.94 -7.98
C PRO A 142 13.03 6.26 -8.06
N LEU A 143 12.36 6.66 -6.97
CA LEU A 143 11.70 7.97 -6.89
C LEU A 143 12.69 9.11 -7.14
N SER A 144 13.95 8.97 -6.69
CA SER A 144 15.03 9.93 -6.94
C SER A 144 15.25 10.21 -8.42
N ALA A 145 15.11 9.20 -9.30
CA ALA A 145 15.28 9.36 -10.72
C ALA A 145 14.22 10.29 -11.37
N LEU A 146 13.01 10.34 -10.82
CA LEU A 146 12.00 11.32 -11.21
C LEU A 146 12.32 12.70 -10.64
N LEU A 147 12.68 12.76 -9.35
CA LEU A 147 13.01 14.02 -8.68
C LEU A 147 14.20 14.74 -9.33
N ASP A 148 15.21 13.99 -9.81
CA ASP A 148 16.37 14.58 -10.49
C ASP A 148 15.98 15.30 -11.78
N GLN A 149 14.89 14.90 -12.47
CA GLN A 149 14.44 15.56 -13.70
C GLN A 149 13.79 16.93 -13.47
N VAL A 150 13.31 17.18 -12.26
CA VAL A 150 12.61 18.44 -11.91
C VAL A 150 13.47 19.42 -11.11
N GLU A 151 14.71 19.05 -10.80
CA GLU A 151 15.71 19.89 -10.12
C GLU A 151 15.19 20.48 -8.79
N PRO A 152 15.12 19.66 -7.71
CA PRO A 152 14.69 20.14 -6.40
C PRO A 152 15.48 21.35 -5.93
N LEU A 153 14.81 22.42 -5.48
CA LEU A 153 15.45 23.59 -4.91
C LEU A 153 16.03 23.27 -3.51
N GLY A 154 17.08 23.95 -3.11
CA GLY A 154 17.74 23.74 -1.81
C GLY A 154 16.85 23.99 -0.59
N SER A 155 15.72 24.69 -0.75
CA SER A 155 14.71 24.92 0.27
C SER A 155 13.68 23.78 0.39
N ALA A 156 13.61 22.86 -0.58
CA ALA A 156 12.73 21.70 -0.51
C ALA A 156 13.19 20.74 0.60
N LYS A 157 12.30 20.38 1.52
CA LYS A 157 12.57 19.49 2.66
C LYS A 157 11.70 18.24 2.66
N TYR A 158 10.55 18.31 2.00
CA TYR A 158 9.55 17.24 1.95
C TYR A 158 9.01 17.07 0.53
N VAL A 159 8.46 15.88 0.30
CA VAL A 159 7.73 15.52 -0.91
C VAL A 159 6.32 15.12 -0.49
N ALA A 160 5.32 15.79 -1.02
CA ALA A 160 3.90 15.48 -0.83
C ALA A 160 3.35 14.79 -2.07
N PHE A 161 2.44 13.86 -1.88
CA PHE A 161 1.81 13.06 -2.93
C PHE A 161 0.30 13.14 -2.80
N GLU A 162 -0.41 13.18 -3.94
CA GLU A 162 -1.87 13.18 -4.00
C GLU A 162 -2.38 12.04 -4.90
N THR A 163 -3.38 11.30 -4.39
CA THR A 163 -4.14 10.31 -5.17
C THR A 163 -5.18 11.00 -6.05
N VAL A 164 -5.54 10.36 -7.15
CA VAL A 164 -6.61 10.83 -8.03
C VAL A 164 -7.97 10.88 -7.32
N VAL A 165 -8.79 11.87 -7.66
CA VAL A 165 -10.19 11.95 -7.21
C VAL A 165 -11.09 11.74 -8.42
N ARG A 166 -11.74 10.56 -8.49
CA ARG A 166 -12.68 10.16 -9.54
C ARG A 166 -13.85 9.39 -8.92
N PRO A 167 -14.76 10.05 -8.21
CA PRO A 167 -15.82 9.37 -7.48
C PRO A 167 -16.70 8.47 -8.38
N GLU A 168 -16.81 8.75 -9.69
CA GLU A 168 -17.55 7.89 -10.60
C GLU A 168 -16.90 6.54 -10.86
N GLU A 169 -15.57 6.45 -10.75
CA GLU A 169 -14.77 5.24 -10.93
C GLU A 169 -14.32 4.63 -9.59
N MET A 170 -14.36 5.41 -8.50
CA MET A 170 -13.87 5.07 -7.15
C MET A 170 -15.01 5.25 -6.12
N PRO A 171 -15.85 4.24 -5.93
CA PRO A 171 -17.06 4.35 -5.12
C PRO A 171 -16.82 4.72 -3.64
N GLY A 172 -15.65 4.42 -3.08
CA GLY A 172 -15.28 4.85 -1.72
C GLY A 172 -15.11 6.37 -1.57
N GLN A 173 -14.96 7.09 -2.69
CA GLN A 173 -14.93 8.55 -2.71
C GLN A 173 -16.31 9.18 -2.79
N LYS A 174 -17.40 8.39 -2.90
CA LYS A 174 -18.78 8.85 -2.95
C LYS A 174 -19.43 8.88 -1.56
N GLY A 175 -20.50 9.66 -1.46
CA GLY A 175 -21.42 9.63 -0.31
C GLY A 175 -21.12 10.67 0.75
N PHE A 176 -22.06 10.76 1.70
CA PHE A 176 -22.03 11.76 2.78
C PHE A 176 -21.13 11.35 3.95
N PHE A 177 -20.98 10.03 4.16
CA PHE A 177 -20.13 9.47 5.21
C PHE A 177 -18.90 8.81 4.57
N GLN A 178 -17.91 9.63 4.26
CA GLN A 178 -16.64 9.15 3.71
C GLN A 178 -15.71 8.75 4.86
N PRO A 179 -14.99 7.61 4.74
CA PRO A 179 -14.06 7.17 5.78
C PRO A 179 -12.86 8.11 5.96
N LEU A 180 -12.49 8.83 4.89
CA LEU A 180 -11.37 9.76 4.83
C LEU A 180 -11.72 10.97 3.95
N PRO A 181 -11.09 12.15 4.17
CA PRO A 181 -11.15 13.25 3.23
C PRO A 181 -10.36 12.94 1.96
N TRP A 182 -10.88 13.35 0.80
CA TRP A 182 -10.23 13.19 -0.50
C TRP A 182 -9.71 14.53 -1.05
N PRO A 183 -8.59 14.58 -1.78
CA PRO A 183 -7.74 13.43 -2.17
C PRO A 183 -7.03 12.80 -0.97
N TYR A 184 -6.64 11.52 -1.09
CA TYR A 184 -5.70 10.92 -0.17
C TYR A 184 -4.33 11.57 -0.36
N ILE A 185 -3.73 12.03 0.74
CA ILE A 185 -2.45 12.76 0.75
C ILE A 185 -1.46 12.01 1.64
N GLU A 186 -0.25 11.85 1.14
CA GLU A 186 0.88 11.33 1.88
C GLU A 186 2.13 12.18 1.69
N GLY A 187 3.12 11.99 2.57
CA GLY A 187 4.36 12.74 2.52
C GLY A 187 5.57 11.94 3.00
N LEU A 188 6.72 12.32 2.48
CA LEU A 188 8.04 11.85 2.89
C LEU A 188 8.96 13.06 3.14
N ARG A 189 9.97 12.88 3.99
CA ARG A 189 11.13 13.78 3.95
C ARG A 189 11.84 13.62 2.62
N LEU A 190 12.55 14.67 2.18
CA LEU A 190 13.26 14.63 0.89
C LEU A 190 14.37 13.56 0.87
N ASP A 191 15.07 13.35 1.98
CA ASP A 191 16.10 12.30 2.10
C ASP A 191 15.49 10.88 2.05
N GLU A 192 14.31 10.66 2.65
CA GLU A 192 13.54 9.42 2.52
C GLU A 192 13.10 9.20 1.06
N ALA A 193 12.58 10.23 0.40
CA ALA A 193 12.15 10.18 -0.99
C ALA A 193 13.31 9.91 -1.97
N ARG A 194 14.52 10.36 -1.62
CA ARG A 194 15.74 10.13 -2.42
C ARG A 194 16.45 8.83 -2.08
N HIS A 195 16.01 8.12 -1.03
CA HIS A 195 16.63 6.85 -0.64
C HIS A 195 16.43 5.78 -1.73
N PRO A 196 17.46 4.98 -2.06
CA PRO A 196 17.38 3.99 -3.15
C PRO A 196 16.23 2.97 -3.01
N LEU A 197 15.78 2.67 -1.80
CA LEU A 197 14.65 1.76 -1.55
C LEU A 197 13.28 2.37 -1.87
N ALA A 198 13.14 3.71 -1.94
CA ALA A 198 11.89 4.36 -2.30
C ALA A 198 11.70 4.32 -3.81
N ILE A 199 10.63 3.67 -4.28
CA ILE A 199 10.34 3.54 -5.71
C ILE A 199 8.94 4.01 -6.06
N LEU A 200 8.79 4.44 -7.32
CA LEU A 200 7.51 4.51 -7.98
C LEU A 200 7.29 3.19 -8.73
N ALA A 201 6.36 2.39 -8.26
CA ALA A 201 6.02 1.12 -8.86
C ALA A 201 4.95 1.30 -9.93
N VAL A 202 5.14 0.67 -11.08
CA VAL A 202 4.23 0.62 -12.23
C VAL A 202 3.78 -0.80 -12.55
N GLY A 203 4.31 -1.79 -11.81
CA GLY A 203 3.98 -3.19 -11.99
C GLY A 203 4.29 -4.06 -10.77
N LEU A 204 3.80 -5.29 -10.84
CA LEU A 204 4.08 -6.38 -9.90
C LEU A 204 3.96 -7.74 -10.63
N TYR A 205 4.68 -8.75 -10.14
CA TYR A 205 4.69 -10.11 -10.73
C TYR A 205 4.93 -10.15 -12.25
N GLY A 206 5.77 -9.26 -12.79
CA GLY A 206 6.09 -9.22 -14.22
C GLY A 206 5.07 -8.51 -15.11
N GLU A 207 4.04 -7.89 -14.55
CA GLU A 207 2.93 -7.26 -15.27
C GLU A 207 2.68 -5.83 -14.75
N THR A 208 1.92 -5.03 -15.52
CA THR A 208 1.46 -3.70 -15.07
C THR A 208 0.61 -3.80 -13.80
N LEU A 209 0.56 -2.73 -13.01
CA LEU A 209 -0.22 -2.72 -11.78
C LEU A 209 -1.70 -2.96 -12.06
N PRO A 210 -2.33 -3.92 -11.35
CA PRO A 210 -3.78 -4.04 -11.34
C PRO A 210 -4.42 -2.90 -10.53
N ASN A 211 -5.66 -2.57 -10.86
CA ASN A 211 -6.41 -1.49 -10.23
C ASN A 211 -6.42 -1.56 -8.69
N PRO A 212 -6.71 -2.72 -8.04
CA PRO A 212 -6.75 -2.82 -6.58
C PRO A 212 -5.38 -2.59 -5.92
N ASN A 213 -4.29 -2.63 -6.68
CA ASN A 213 -2.93 -2.42 -6.18
C ASN A 213 -2.40 -1.01 -6.42
N GLY A 214 -3.24 -0.09 -6.95
CA GLY A 214 -2.89 1.31 -7.13
C GLY A 214 -2.41 1.70 -8.52
N ALA A 215 -2.96 1.06 -9.56
CA ALA A 215 -2.70 1.41 -10.96
C ALA A 215 -2.90 2.92 -11.22
N PRO A 216 -2.20 3.48 -12.22
CA PRO A 216 -1.12 2.89 -13.00
C PRO A 216 0.24 3.06 -12.32
N ILE A 217 0.34 3.90 -11.27
CA ILE A 217 1.59 4.23 -10.58
C ILE A 217 1.33 4.48 -9.10
N ARG A 218 2.19 3.92 -8.25
CA ARG A 218 2.12 4.06 -6.81
C ARG A 218 3.51 4.21 -6.18
N LEU A 219 3.55 4.77 -4.98
CA LEU A 219 4.74 4.75 -4.14
C LEU A 219 4.89 3.39 -3.45
N VAL A 220 6.15 2.94 -3.28
CA VAL A 220 6.52 1.83 -2.40
C VAL A 220 7.70 2.24 -1.55
N VAL A 221 7.50 2.24 -0.22
CA VAL A 221 8.51 2.57 0.79
C VAL A 221 8.55 1.41 1.79
N PRO A 222 9.42 0.40 1.59
CA PRO A 222 9.29 -0.90 2.24
C PRO A 222 9.53 -0.88 3.77
N TRP A 223 10.23 0.11 4.30
CA TRP A 223 10.51 0.23 5.73
C TRP A 223 9.44 0.96 6.54
N LYS A 224 8.43 1.53 5.85
CA LYS A 224 7.29 2.22 6.46
C LYS A 224 6.03 1.36 6.40
N TYR A 225 5.08 1.66 7.28
CA TYR A 225 3.76 1.03 7.19
C TYR A 225 3.10 1.30 5.84
N GLY A 226 2.35 0.32 5.33
CA GLY A 226 1.82 0.28 3.97
C GLY A 226 0.96 1.48 3.56
N PHE A 227 0.32 2.19 4.49
CA PHE A 227 -0.47 3.38 4.19
C PHE A 227 0.38 4.56 3.70
N LYS A 228 1.69 4.58 4.03
CA LYS A 228 2.64 5.56 3.48
C LYS A 228 2.91 5.37 1.99
N SER A 229 2.62 4.20 1.47
CA SER A 229 2.81 3.83 0.05
C SER A 229 1.55 4.18 -0.76
N ILE A 230 1.32 5.48 -0.95
CA ILE A 230 0.17 6.07 -1.65
C ILE A 230 0.01 5.51 -3.07
N LYS A 231 -1.25 5.36 -3.51
CA LYS A 231 -1.67 4.69 -4.75
C LYS A 231 -2.26 5.67 -5.76
N SER A 232 -2.25 5.28 -7.05
CA SER A 232 -2.87 6.04 -8.14
C SER A 232 -2.52 7.53 -8.11
N ILE A 233 -1.21 7.80 -8.06
CA ILE A 233 -0.64 9.14 -7.87
C ILE A 233 -0.90 10.00 -9.11
N VAL A 234 -1.40 11.22 -8.91
CA VAL A 234 -1.57 12.24 -9.96
C VAL A 234 -0.72 13.49 -9.72
N LYS A 235 -0.23 13.67 -8.48
CA LYS A 235 0.58 14.85 -8.17
C LYS A 235 1.65 14.54 -7.15
N ILE A 236 2.83 15.15 -7.35
CA ILE A 236 3.98 15.13 -6.46
C ILE A 236 4.45 16.58 -6.30
N SER A 237 4.45 17.09 -5.07
CA SER A 237 4.84 18.47 -4.79
C SER A 237 6.01 18.50 -3.83
N LEU A 238 7.08 19.21 -4.19
CA LEU A 238 8.19 19.46 -3.26
C LEU A 238 7.88 20.69 -2.43
N VAL A 239 8.01 20.57 -1.11
CA VAL A 239 7.60 21.62 -0.17
C VAL A 239 8.63 21.82 0.95
N GLU A 240 8.65 23.02 1.54
CA GLU A 240 9.54 23.34 2.64
C GLU A 240 9.02 22.81 3.98
N LYS A 241 7.71 22.89 4.20
CA LYS A 241 7.06 22.47 5.45
C LYS A 241 6.57 21.04 5.33
N GLN A 242 6.58 20.32 6.46
CA GLN A 242 6.00 18.99 6.54
C GLN A 242 4.55 19.02 6.07
N PRO A 243 4.18 18.22 5.05
CA PRO A 243 2.82 18.19 4.56
C PRO A 243 1.87 17.53 5.57
N GLU A 244 0.64 18.01 5.58
CA GLU A 244 -0.44 17.32 6.28
C GLU A 244 -0.82 16.05 5.53
N THR A 245 -0.84 14.90 6.23
CA THR A 245 -1.18 13.60 5.63
C THR A 245 -2.55 13.13 6.09
N THR A 246 -3.24 12.40 5.24
CA THR A 246 -4.65 12.02 5.44
C THR A 246 -4.87 11.29 6.76
N TRP A 247 -4.09 10.24 7.05
CA TRP A 247 -4.28 9.46 8.28
C TRP A 247 -3.87 10.23 9.54
N LYS A 248 -2.78 11.02 9.48
CA LYS A 248 -2.38 11.87 10.61
C LYS A 248 -3.46 12.90 10.95
N ASN A 249 -4.08 13.50 9.93
CA ASN A 249 -5.18 14.45 10.15
C ASN A 249 -6.44 13.75 10.67
N ALA A 250 -6.72 12.52 10.22
CA ALA A 250 -7.86 11.77 10.72
C ALA A 250 -7.68 11.35 12.18
N ASN A 251 -6.50 10.91 12.58
CA ASN A 251 -6.20 10.54 13.97
C ASN A 251 -4.68 10.56 14.25
N ALA A 252 -4.16 11.71 14.67
CA ALA A 252 -2.73 11.89 14.99
C ALA A 252 -2.23 11.07 16.20
N ARG A 253 -3.14 10.47 16.99
CA ARG A 253 -2.75 9.56 18.09
C ARG A 253 -2.48 8.13 17.61
N GLU A 254 -2.97 7.76 16.44
CA GLU A 254 -2.82 6.42 15.87
C GLU A 254 -1.84 6.41 14.69
N TYR A 255 -1.70 7.53 13.98
CA TYR A 255 -0.93 7.61 12.72
C TYR A 255 0.01 8.80 12.73
N GLY A 256 1.31 8.53 12.78
CA GLY A 256 2.34 9.55 12.70
C GLY A 256 2.72 9.91 11.26
N PHE A 257 3.56 10.94 11.14
CA PHE A 257 4.08 11.34 9.83
C PHE A 257 5.12 10.36 9.29
N TYR A 258 6.05 9.92 10.12
CA TYR A 258 7.12 9.01 9.69
C TYR A 258 6.60 7.60 9.46
N SER A 259 5.83 7.09 10.39
CA SER A 259 5.20 5.75 10.33
C SER A 259 6.14 4.65 9.85
N ASN A 260 7.37 4.68 10.39
CA ASN A 260 8.33 3.60 10.21
C ASN A 260 7.83 2.35 10.95
N VAL A 261 8.02 1.17 10.36
CA VAL A 261 7.66 -0.07 11.04
C VAL A 261 8.50 -0.21 12.31
N ASN A 262 7.84 -0.15 13.46
CA ASN A 262 8.48 -0.17 14.77
C ASN A 262 7.74 -1.13 15.72
N PRO A 263 8.30 -2.33 16.01
CA PRO A 263 7.67 -3.29 16.92
C PRO A 263 7.64 -2.83 18.39
N ALA A 264 8.38 -1.78 18.76
CA ALA A 264 8.42 -1.23 20.11
C ALA A 264 7.39 -0.10 20.36
N VAL A 265 6.62 0.29 19.33
CA VAL A 265 5.55 1.30 19.40
C VAL A 265 4.25 0.66 18.96
N ASP A 266 3.43 0.29 19.93
CA ASP A 266 2.13 -0.31 19.68
C ASP A 266 1.14 0.71 19.09
N HIS A 267 0.24 0.25 18.23
CA HIS A 267 -0.96 0.99 17.91
C HIS A 267 -1.88 1.02 19.13
N PRO A 268 -2.62 2.12 19.41
CA PRO A 268 -3.48 2.20 20.60
C PRO A 268 -4.48 1.06 20.77
N ARG A 269 -4.82 0.34 19.68
CA ARG A 269 -5.82 -0.74 19.67
C ARG A 269 -5.22 -2.14 19.54
N TRP A 270 -3.95 -2.30 19.15
CA TRP A 270 -3.30 -3.61 19.00
C TRP A 270 -1.78 -3.49 19.08
N SER A 271 -1.13 -4.62 19.36
CA SER A 271 0.34 -4.69 19.41
C SER A 271 0.95 -4.77 18.02
N GLN A 272 2.10 -4.10 17.86
CA GLN A 272 2.94 -4.14 16.66
C GLN A 272 4.09 -5.14 16.77
N ALA A 273 4.24 -5.82 17.91
CA ALA A 273 5.36 -6.72 18.16
C ALA A 273 5.40 -7.93 17.21
N THR A 274 4.25 -8.34 16.68
CA THR A 274 4.14 -9.49 15.75
C THR A 274 3.27 -9.17 14.56
N GLU A 275 3.48 -9.92 13.48
CA GLU A 275 2.74 -9.80 12.22
C GLU A 275 2.27 -11.15 11.70
N GLN A 276 1.18 -11.14 10.94
CA GLN A 276 0.69 -12.29 10.21
C GLN A 276 1.14 -12.18 8.75
N ARG A 277 1.90 -13.17 8.26
CA ARG A 277 2.25 -13.24 6.84
C ARG A 277 1.09 -13.80 6.04
N ILE A 278 0.56 -12.99 5.12
CA ILE A 278 -0.53 -13.40 4.21
C ILE A 278 0.01 -14.40 3.19
N GLY A 279 -0.78 -15.43 2.89
CA GLY A 279 -0.41 -16.49 1.96
C GLY A 279 0.47 -17.60 2.55
N GLU A 280 0.96 -17.42 3.77
CA GLU A 280 1.61 -18.47 4.54
C GLU A 280 0.65 -18.97 5.62
N GLY A 281 0.31 -20.24 5.63
CA GLY A 281 -0.50 -20.83 6.69
C GLY A 281 -1.30 -22.03 6.20
N GLY A 282 -1.19 -23.13 6.92
CA GLY A 282 -2.06 -24.30 6.77
C GLY A 282 -3.38 -24.06 7.51
N PHE A 283 -4.24 -25.05 7.46
CA PHE A 283 -5.62 -25.09 7.96
C PHE A 283 -5.80 -24.73 9.46
N PHE A 284 -4.73 -24.58 10.25
CA PHE A 284 -4.75 -24.46 11.73
C PHE A 284 -4.10 -23.21 12.32
N GLY A 285 -3.89 -22.15 11.58
CA GLY A 285 -3.42 -20.93 12.22
C GLY A 285 -2.68 -19.94 11.34
N ALA A 286 -2.87 -18.69 11.64
CA ALA A 286 -2.08 -17.61 11.10
C ALA A 286 -0.63 -17.77 11.57
N ASN A 287 0.31 -17.97 10.66
CA ASN A 287 1.73 -17.91 10.97
C ASN A 287 2.10 -16.48 11.39
N ARG A 288 2.06 -16.23 12.71
CA ARG A 288 2.58 -14.99 13.26
C ARG A 288 4.08 -15.11 13.47
N ARG A 289 4.76 -14.04 13.11
CA ARG A 289 6.20 -13.89 13.29
C ARG A 289 6.52 -12.58 14.02
N PRO A 290 7.69 -12.43 14.64
CA PRO A 290 8.13 -11.14 15.16
C PRO A 290 8.19 -10.10 14.05
N THR A 291 7.67 -8.89 14.32
CA THR A 291 7.86 -7.73 13.43
C THR A 291 9.31 -7.25 13.53
N LEU A 292 9.94 -7.00 12.39
CA LEU A 292 11.32 -6.48 12.34
C LEU A 292 11.29 -4.94 12.34
N PRO A 293 12.20 -4.28 13.09
CA PRO A 293 12.38 -2.83 12.99
C PRO A 293 12.61 -2.40 11.53
N PHE A 294 11.97 -1.30 11.13
CA PHE A 294 12.00 -0.83 9.74
C PHE A 294 11.62 -1.94 8.73
N ASN A 295 10.75 -2.87 9.14
CA ASN A 295 10.36 -4.02 8.32
C ASN A 295 11.54 -4.89 7.85
N GLY A 296 12.65 -4.88 8.60
CA GLY A 296 13.89 -5.60 8.28
C GLY A 296 14.83 -4.87 7.33
N TYR A 297 14.67 -3.56 7.17
CA TYR A 297 15.56 -2.69 6.37
C TYR A 297 16.40 -1.75 7.24
N ALA A 298 16.57 -2.06 8.53
CA ALA A 298 17.29 -1.20 9.48
C ALA A 298 18.71 -0.85 9.01
N ASP A 299 19.47 -1.82 8.49
CA ASP A 299 20.84 -1.61 8.02
C ASP A 299 20.95 -0.57 6.91
N GLN A 300 19.89 -0.39 6.12
CA GLN A 300 19.86 0.54 5.00
C GLN A 300 19.32 1.92 5.37
N VAL A 301 18.41 2.00 6.35
CA VAL A 301 17.61 3.22 6.56
C VAL A 301 17.70 3.80 7.97
N ALA A 302 18.20 3.07 8.98
CA ALA A 302 18.18 3.55 10.36
C ALA A 302 18.94 4.87 10.53
N SER A 303 20.05 5.05 9.81
CA SER A 303 20.87 6.28 9.86
C SER A 303 20.14 7.53 9.38
N LEU A 304 19.07 7.42 8.58
CA LEU A 304 18.21 8.56 8.22
C LEU A 304 17.53 9.20 9.44
N TYR A 305 17.44 8.46 10.54
CA TYR A 305 16.72 8.84 11.74
C TYR A 305 17.63 9.04 12.95
N ASP A 306 18.94 9.15 12.74
CA ASP A 306 19.91 9.39 13.82
C ASP A 306 19.54 10.67 14.57
N GLY A 307 19.49 10.57 15.90
CA GLY A 307 19.09 11.68 16.77
C GLY A 307 17.58 11.93 16.88
N LEU A 308 16.74 11.17 16.16
CA LEU A 308 15.29 11.26 16.25
C LEU A 308 14.74 10.22 17.24
N ASP A 309 13.93 10.66 18.21
CA ASP A 309 13.17 9.73 19.05
C ASP A 309 12.05 9.08 18.23
N LEU A 310 12.23 7.82 17.87
CA LEU A 310 11.29 7.05 17.05
C LEU A 310 10.02 6.61 17.79
N LYS A 311 9.92 6.85 19.11
CA LYS A 311 8.69 6.63 19.86
C LYS A 311 7.81 7.88 19.85
N ALA A 312 8.44 9.04 19.92
CA ALA A 312 7.74 10.33 19.83
C ALA A 312 7.44 10.72 18.37
N ASN A 313 8.24 10.22 17.42
CA ASN A 313 8.18 10.53 15.99
C ASN A 313 7.90 9.24 15.19
N TYR A 314 6.71 8.68 15.37
CA TYR A 314 6.27 7.49 14.62
C TYR A 314 5.43 7.85 13.41
#